data_8b2d5cf36b863f6cd3b6b0ee5ed0a9de
#
_entry.id   8b2d5cf36b863f6cd3b6b0ee5ed0a9de
#
_cell.length_a   1.000
_cell.length_b   1.000
_cell.length_c   1.000
_cell.angle_alpha   90.00
_cell.angle_beta   90.00
_cell.angle_gamma   90.00
#
_symmetry.space_group_name_H-M   'P 1'
#
loop_
_entity.id
_entity.type
_entity.pdbx_description
1 polymer ?
#
loop_
_entity_poly.entity_id
_entity_poly.type
_entity_poly.pdbx_seq_one_letter_code
_entity_poly.pdbx_strand_id
1 'polypeptide(L)'
;VASANNDHRLGANEAPPAIMSVFIGAQLSDVLNELQDVTDGKLSPEEKTELKLNVVGKIPEILLDNTDRNRTSPFAFTGNKFEFRAVGSSANCAIPMTVLNSIVAKQLSEFKKEVDAMIEERDLKKDEAIFNVLREYIKSSKDIIFGGNGYSQEWADEAEKRGLSNHKTTPVALKADITEKTISLYEELEVMNRIEIVARHEIKLEEYTKKIQIESRVLGDISLNHIIPTAINYQNILIKNVTGLKDVFGEEFKSV
;
A
#
# COMPACT_ATOMS: atom_id res chain seq x y z
N VAL A 1 5.30 5.19 1.44
CA VAL A 1 6.24 4.84 0.36
C VAL A 1 6.07 5.80 -0.82
N ALA A 2 5.92 7.07 -0.52
CA ALA A 2 5.96 8.09 -1.55
C ALA A 2 7.39 8.18 -2.11
N SER A 3 7.54 8.12 -3.41
CA SER A 3 8.78 8.43 -4.08
C SER A 3 8.53 9.56 -5.08
N ALA A 4 9.48 10.44 -5.23
CA ALA A 4 9.42 11.47 -6.25
C ALA A 4 9.16 10.81 -7.61
N ASN A 5 8.33 11.43 -8.44
CA ASN A 5 7.93 10.98 -9.77
C ASN A 5 6.81 9.92 -9.82
N ASN A 6 6.20 9.57 -8.71
CA ASN A 6 5.12 8.59 -8.72
C ASN A 6 3.73 9.17 -8.49
N ASP A 7 3.58 10.49 -8.36
CA ASP A 7 2.28 11.13 -8.12
C ASP A 7 1.24 10.77 -9.18
N HIS A 8 1.64 10.76 -10.44
CA HIS A 8 0.78 10.39 -11.56
C HIS A 8 0.38 8.90 -11.60
N ARG A 9 1.06 8.07 -10.79
CA ARG A 9 0.79 6.63 -10.68
C ARG A 9 0.11 6.25 -9.38
N LEU A 10 0.14 7.10 -8.36
CA LEU A 10 -0.53 6.85 -7.09
C LEU A 10 -2.04 6.80 -7.29
N GLY A 11 -2.62 5.59 -7.11
CA GLY A 11 -4.05 5.36 -7.34
C GLY A 11 -4.49 5.34 -8.80
N ALA A 12 -3.57 5.26 -9.77
CA ALA A 12 -3.91 5.04 -11.18
C ALA A 12 -4.26 3.57 -11.45
N ASN A 13 -5.00 3.29 -12.53
CA ASN A 13 -5.54 1.97 -12.85
C ASN A 13 -4.49 0.84 -12.98
N GLU A 14 -3.24 1.17 -13.28
CA GLU A 14 -2.14 0.20 -13.43
C GLU A 14 -1.16 0.21 -12.25
N ALA A 15 -1.46 0.98 -11.21
CA ALA A 15 -0.61 1.09 -10.03
C ALA A 15 -1.31 0.51 -8.81
N PRO A 16 -0.59 -0.03 -7.81
CA PRO A 16 -1.16 -0.37 -6.53
C PRO A 16 -1.88 0.84 -5.94
N PRO A 17 -3.02 0.64 -5.25
CA PRO A 17 -3.76 1.75 -4.64
C PRO A 17 -2.90 2.50 -3.62
N ALA A 18 -3.12 3.81 -3.51
CA ALA A 18 -2.42 4.66 -2.53
C ALA A 18 -2.80 4.35 -1.08
N ILE A 19 -3.90 3.63 -0.88
CA ILE A 19 -4.43 3.25 0.43
C ILE A 19 -3.67 2.03 0.93
N MET A 20 -3.04 2.14 2.11
CA MET A 20 -2.38 1.01 2.74
C MET A 20 -3.43 0.13 3.42
N SER A 21 -3.62 -1.07 2.88
CA SER A 21 -4.48 -2.12 3.42
C SER A 21 -3.76 -3.46 3.33
N VAL A 22 -4.32 -4.49 3.96
CA VAL A 22 -3.73 -5.81 4.04
C VAL A 22 -4.67 -6.84 3.42
N PHE A 23 -4.18 -7.60 2.47
CA PHE A 23 -4.86 -8.77 1.93
C PHE A 23 -4.35 -10.04 2.64
N ILE A 24 -5.28 -10.85 3.15
CA ILE A 24 -4.95 -12.13 3.82
C ILE A 24 -5.66 -13.33 3.20
N GLY A 25 -6.58 -13.10 2.25
CA GLY A 25 -7.41 -14.13 1.65
C GLY A 25 -8.65 -14.49 2.46
N ALA A 26 -9.61 -15.15 1.82
CA ALA A 26 -10.89 -15.45 2.44
C ALA A 26 -10.75 -16.44 3.61
N GLN A 27 -10.01 -17.53 3.41
CA GLN A 27 -9.84 -18.57 4.42
C GLN A 27 -9.21 -18.05 5.73
N LEU A 28 -8.13 -17.25 5.63
CA LEU A 28 -7.52 -16.67 6.82
C LEU A 28 -8.42 -15.62 7.46
N SER A 29 -9.19 -14.88 6.68
CA SER A 29 -10.20 -13.95 7.20
C SER A 29 -11.27 -14.68 8.03
N ASP A 30 -11.74 -15.82 7.57
CA ASP A 30 -12.70 -16.66 8.31
C ASP A 30 -12.11 -17.17 9.62
N VAL A 31 -10.87 -17.66 9.60
CA VAL A 31 -10.15 -18.09 10.81
C VAL A 31 -10.00 -16.94 11.82
N LEU A 32 -9.65 -15.73 11.36
CA LEU A 32 -9.53 -14.57 12.25
C LEU A 32 -10.88 -14.13 12.82
N ASN A 33 -11.98 -14.24 12.05
CA ASN A 33 -13.32 -13.98 12.55
C ASN A 33 -13.74 -15.02 13.60
N GLU A 34 -13.52 -16.31 13.37
CA GLU A 34 -13.76 -17.35 14.37
C GLU A 34 -13.00 -17.09 15.68
N LEU A 35 -11.74 -16.64 15.59
CA LEU A 35 -10.95 -16.29 16.78
C LEU A 35 -11.50 -15.09 17.57
N GLN A 36 -12.16 -14.15 16.89
CA GLN A 36 -12.81 -13.01 17.54
C GLN A 36 -14.08 -13.42 18.30
N ASP A 37 -14.86 -14.34 17.74
CA ASP A 37 -16.17 -14.74 18.23
C ASP A 37 -16.08 -15.69 19.44
N VAL A 38 -14.90 -16.20 19.75
CA VAL A 38 -14.66 -16.98 20.97
C VAL A 38 -14.88 -16.10 22.20
N THR A 39 -16.05 -16.28 22.83
CA THR A 39 -16.48 -15.50 23.99
C THR A 39 -15.66 -15.85 25.24
N ASP A 40 -15.31 -14.83 26.01
CA ASP A 40 -14.60 -14.97 27.29
C ASP A 40 -15.34 -15.92 28.25
N GLY A 41 -14.65 -16.92 28.72
CA GLY A 41 -15.01 -17.60 29.95
C GLY A 41 -15.78 -18.92 29.86
N LYS A 42 -16.11 -19.46 28.68
CA LYS A 42 -16.92 -20.68 28.56
C LYS A 42 -16.30 -21.84 27.78
N LEU A 43 -15.07 -21.70 27.30
CA LEU A 43 -14.40 -22.83 26.65
C LEU A 43 -13.78 -23.75 27.70
N SER A 44 -14.16 -25.03 27.68
CA SER A 44 -13.46 -26.06 28.42
C SER A 44 -11.99 -26.16 27.96
N PRO A 45 -11.08 -26.72 28.76
CA PRO A 45 -9.71 -26.97 28.33
C PRO A 45 -9.62 -27.83 27.08
N GLU A 46 -10.60 -28.69 26.84
CA GLU A 46 -10.70 -29.54 25.66
C GLU A 46 -11.13 -28.75 24.41
N GLU A 47 -12.13 -27.87 24.54
CA GLU A 47 -12.56 -26.98 23.45
C GLU A 47 -11.48 -25.96 23.08
N LYS A 48 -10.71 -25.44 24.05
CA LYS A 48 -9.54 -24.60 23.79
C LYS A 48 -8.45 -25.36 23.00
N THR A 49 -8.30 -26.64 23.26
CA THR A 49 -7.35 -27.53 22.56
C THR A 49 -7.83 -27.86 21.17
N GLU A 50 -9.12 -28.13 20.97
CA GLU A 50 -9.74 -28.36 19.65
C GLU A 50 -9.69 -27.10 18.77
N LEU A 51 -9.96 -25.93 19.33
CA LEU A 51 -9.86 -24.65 18.60
C LEU A 51 -8.42 -24.41 18.12
N LYS A 52 -7.44 -24.67 18.98
CA LYS A 52 -6.02 -24.58 18.67
C LYS A 52 -5.60 -25.54 17.56
N LEU A 53 -6.10 -26.77 17.59
CA LEU A 53 -5.86 -27.79 16.56
C LEU A 53 -6.57 -27.44 15.25
N ASN A 54 -7.80 -26.94 15.31
CA ASN A 54 -8.56 -26.52 14.12
C ASN A 54 -7.94 -25.31 13.43
N VAL A 55 -7.45 -24.32 14.18
CA VAL A 55 -6.76 -23.16 13.63
C VAL A 55 -5.43 -23.57 12.98
N VAL A 56 -4.62 -24.38 13.66
CA VAL A 56 -3.35 -24.90 13.12
C VAL A 56 -3.58 -25.82 11.94
N GLY A 57 -4.64 -26.63 11.94
CA GLY A 57 -5.00 -27.53 10.85
C GLY A 57 -5.48 -26.80 9.59
N LYS A 58 -6.08 -25.61 9.71
CA LYS A 58 -6.56 -24.80 8.57
C LYS A 58 -5.45 -23.98 7.88
N ILE A 59 -4.33 -23.71 8.56
CA ILE A 59 -3.21 -22.96 7.98
C ILE A 59 -2.67 -23.53 6.67
N PRO A 60 -2.49 -24.86 6.51
CA PRO A 60 -2.05 -25.43 5.22
C PRO A 60 -3.05 -25.26 4.07
N GLU A 61 -4.35 -25.11 4.35
CA GLU A 61 -5.40 -24.92 3.33
C GLU A 61 -5.38 -23.52 2.73
N ILE A 62 -4.78 -22.54 3.40
CA ILE A 62 -4.61 -21.17 2.91
C ILE A 62 -3.83 -21.13 1.59
N LEU A 63 -2.97 -22.09 1.33
CA LEU A 63 -2.21 -22.22 0.08
C LEU A 63 -3.08 -22.41 -1.17
N LEU A 64 -4.36 -22.76 -0.99
CA LEU A 64 -5.32 -23.02 -2.06
C LEU A 64 -6.17 -21.78 -2.43
N ASP A 65 -5.98 -20.64 -1.77
CA ASP A 65 -6.70 -19.41 -2.10
C ASP A 65 -6.21 -18.83 -3.44
N ASN A 66 -7.07 -18.91 -4.46
CA ASN A 66 -6.82 -18.43 -5.81
C ASN A 66 -7.27 -16.98 -6.03
N THR A 67 -7.59 -16.24 -4.98
CA THR A 67 -8.00 -14.83 -5.08
C THR A 67 -6.91 -13.98 -5.73
N ASP A 68 -7.28 -13.08 -6.67
CA ASP A 68 -6.34 -12.17 -7.33
C ASP A 68 -5.83 -11.09 -6.37
N ARG A 69 -4.82 -11.44 -5.60
CA ARG A 69 -4.16 -10.55 -4.63
C ARG A 69 -3.43 -9.35 -5.26
N ASN A 70 -3.23 -9.34 -6.60
CA ASN A 70 -2.56 -8.24 -7.28
C ASN A 70 -3.40 -6.97 -7.33
N ARG A 71 -4.72 -7.09 -7.26
CA ARG A 71 -5.68 -5.99 -7.34
C ARG A 71 -6.31 -5.61 -6.01
N THR A 72 -5.90 -6.22 -4.91
CA THR A 72 -6.52 -6.02 -3.61
C THR A 72 -5.79 -4.95 -2.79
N SER A 73 -4.62 -5.26 -2.31
CA SER A 73 -3.91 -4.44 -1.32
C SER A 73 -2.42 -4.34 -1.62
N PRO A 74 -1.76 -3.21 -1.26
CA PRO A 74 -0.31 -3.08 -1.41
C PRO A 74 0.47 -4.05 -0.52
N PHE A 75 -0.13 -4.57 0.54
CA PHE A 75 0.48 -5.52 1.46
C PHE A 75 -0.35 -6.80 1.49
N ALA A 76 0.19 -7.89 0.94
CA ALA A 76 -0.56 -9.13 0.71
C ALA A 76 0.14 -10.35 1.32
N PHE A 77 -0.63 -11.18 2.03
CA PHE A 77 -0.19 -12.49 2.48
C PHE A 77 -0.22 -13.50 1.32
N THR A 78 0.88 -14.20 1.12
CA THR A 78 1.05 -15.15 0.01
C THR A 78 1.22 -16.61 0.46
N GLY A 79 0.67 -16.93 1.62
CA GLY A 79 0.66 -18.26 2.22
C GLY A 79 1.80 -18.52 3.22
N ASN A 80 2.97 -17.95 3.04
CA ASN A 80 4.11 -18.12 3.94
C ASN A 80 4.86 -16.82 4.25
N LYS A 81 4.49 -15.72 3.60
CA LYS A 81 5.10 -14.40 3.76
C LYS A 81 4.12 -13.30 3.39
N PHE A 82 4.44 -12.07 3.79
CA PHE A 82 3.80 -10.89 3.25
C PHE A 82 4.65 -10.29 2.14
N GLU A 83 4.02 -9.90 1.05
CA GLU A 83 4.62 -9.14 -0.04
C GLU A 83 4.17 -7.68 0.04
N PHE A 84 5.13 -6.77 0.09
CA PHE A 84 4.86 -5.36 -0.07
C PHE A 84 4.99 -4.96 -1.54
N ARG A 85 3.96 -4.32 -2.09
CA ARG A 85 3.91 -3.89 -3.47
C ARG A 85 3.74 -2.39 -3.54
N ALA A 86 4.70 -1.74 -4.16
CA ALA A 86 4.67 -0.30 -4.37
C ALA A 86 5.22 0.05 -5.74
N VAL A 87 4.74 1.16 -6.30
CA VAL A 87 5.23 1.69 -7.57
C VAL A 87 6.63 2.24 -7.39
N GLY A 88 7.52 1.95 -8.32
CA GLY A 88 8.89 2.45 -8.27
C GLY A 88 9.91 1.47 -8.85
N SER A 89 9.84 1.17 -10.17
CA SER A 89 10.69 0.16 -10.82
C SER A 89 12.21 0.36 -10.65
N SER A 90 12.66 1.59 -10.47
CA SER A 90 14.07 1.95 -10.23
C SER A 90 14.30 2.59 -8.86
N ALA A 91 13.31 2.56 -7.98
CA ALA A 91 13.43 3.15 -6.65
C ALA A 91 14.21 2.23 -5.70
N ASN A 92 15.00 2.84 -4.81
CA ASN A 92 15.67 2.11 -3.74
C ASN A 92 14.66 1.67 -2.67
N CYS A 93 14.67 0.39 -2.31
CA CYS A 93 13.76 -0.18 -1.32
C CYS A 93 14.21 -0.01 0.15
N ALA A 94 15.35 0.64 0.42
CA ALA A 94 15.87 0.77 1.78
C ALA A 94 14.90 1.47 2.75
N ILE A 95 14.29 2.57 2.33
CA ILE A 95 13.33 3.30 3.17
C ILE A 95 12.11 2.45 3.55
N PRO A 96 11.36 1.85 2.61
CA PRO A 96 10.25 0.98 2.99
C PRO A 96 10.68 -0.22 3.83
N MET A 97 11.85 -0.79 3.59
CA MET A 97 12.38 -1.88 4.43
C MET A 97 12.69 -1.39 5.86
N THR A 98 13.29 -0.22 6.02
CA THR A 98 13.54 0.36 7.34
C THR A 98 12.23 0.60 8.09
N VAL A 99 11.23 1.20 7.44
CA VAL A 99 9.91 1.42 8.04
C VAL A 99 9.27 0.10 8.47
N LEU A 100 9.20 -0.89 7.58
CA LEU A 100 8.57 -2.18 7.87
C LEU A 100 9.26 -2.90 9.02
N ASN A 101 10.60 -2.95 9.02
CA ASN A 101 11.35 -3.57 10.12
C ASN A 101 11.13 -2.84 11.44
N SER A 102 11.10 -1.51 11.44
CA SER A 102 10.87 -0.71 12.66
C SER A 102 9.48 -0.92 13.23
N ILE A 103 8.42 -0.90 12.41
CA ILE A 103 7.06 -1.12 12.91
C ILE A 103 6.86 -2.55 13.44
N VAL A 104 7.46 -3.56 12.77
CA VAL A 104 7.40 -4.96 13.24
C VAL A 104 8.17 -5.13 14.54
N ALA A 105 9.38 -4.57 14.66
CA ALA A 105 10.17 -4.63 15.89
C ALA A 105 9.43 -3.98 17.06
N LYS A 106 8.84 -2.81 16.86
CA LYS A 106 8.02 -2.13 17.87
C LYS A 106 6.82 -2.98 18.29
N GLN A 107 6.06 -3.51 17.31
CA GLN A 107 4.89 -4.33 17.57
C GLN A 107 5.22 -5.62 18.34
N LEU A 108 6.32 -6.28 17.99
CA LEU A 108 6.77 -7.48 18.72
C LEU A 108 7.20 -7.15 20.15
N SER A 109 7.84 -5.99 20.36
CA SER A 109 8.22 -5.53 21.71
C SER A 109 7.00 -5.21 22.56
N GLU A 110 5.99 -4.57 22.00
CA GLU A 110 4.71 -4.29 22.68
C GLU A 110 3.95 -5.59 22.98
N PHE A 111 3.83 -6.47 22.00
CA PHE A 111 3.20 -7.77 22.18
C PHE A 111 3.84 -8.56 23.33
N LYS A 112 5.18 -8.60 23.39
CA LYS A 112 5.88 -9.27 24.47
C LYS A 112 5.55 -8.65 25.82
N LYS A 113 5.58 -7.33 25.95
CA LYS A 113 5.25 -6.61 27.20
C LYS A 113 3.83 -6.90 27.66
N GLU A 114 2.85 -6.91 26.75
CA GLU A 114 1.45 -7.16 27.08
C GLU A 114 1.24 -8.62 27.51
N VAL A 115 1.89 -9.58 26.85
CA VAL A 115 1.83 -10.98 27.25
C VAL A 115 2.47 -11.19 28.63
N ASP A 116 3.65 -10.63 28.87
CA ASP A 116 4.34 -10.74 30.14
C ASP A 116 3.49 -10.11 31.27
N ALA A 117 2.89 -8.95 31.05
CA ALA A 117 1.99 -8.30 32.01
C ALA A 117 0.75 -9.16 32.32
N MET A 118 0.14 -9.79 31.32
CA MET A 118 -0.99 -10.69 31.56
C MET A 118 -0.61 -11.93 32.39
N ILE A 119 0.60 -12.46 32.20
CA ILE A 119 1.10 -13.59 32.99
C ILE A 119 1.33 -13.15 34.45
N GLU A 120 2.01 -12.02 34.67
CA GLU A 120 2.39 -11.53 35.98
C GLU A 120 1.19 -11.01 36.80
N GLU A 121 0.29 -10.24 36.16
CA GLU A 121 -0.83 -9.59 36.87
C GLU A 121 -2.05 -10.48 37.04
N ARG A 122 -2.29 -11.44 36.12
CA ARG A 122 -3.50 -12.27 36.11
C ARG A 122 -3.24 -13.75 36.33
N ASP A 123 -1.99 -14.14 36.58
CA ASP A 123 -1.56 -15.54 36.76
C ASP A 123 -2.04 -16.48 35.63
N LEU A 124 -2.06 -15.93 34.40
CA LEU A 124 -2.47 -16.70 33.22
C LEU A 124 -1.33 -17.58 32.71
N LYS A 125 -1.70 -18.74 32.17
CA LYS A 125 -0.73 -19.55 31.41
C LYS A 125 -0.28 -18.79 30.16
N LYS A 126 0.98 -18.98 29.77
CA LYS A 126 1.59 -18.30 28.62
C LYS A 126 0.74 -18.38 27.37
N ASP A 127 0.23 -19.56 27.03
CA ASP A 127 -0.59 -19.75 25.81
C ASP A 127 -1.92 -19.00 25.89
N GLU A 128 -2.52 -18.89 27.07
CA GLU A 128 -3.75 -18.16 27.30
C GLU A 128 -3.54 -16.64 27.21
N ALA A 129 -2.44 -16.15 27.79
CA ALA A 129 -2.03 -14.75 27.67
C ALA A 129 -1.77 -14.36 26.21
N ILE A 130 -1.01 -15.18 25.47
CA ILE A 130 -0.77 -14.98 24.02
C ILE A 130 -2.08 -14.92 23.25
N PHE A 131 -3.00 -15.86 23.50
CA PHE A 131 -4.28 -15.90 22.81
C PHE A 131 -5.11 -14.64 23.05
N ASN A 132 -5.16 -14.16 24.28
CA ASN A 132 -5.92 -12.96 24.64
C ASN A 132 -5.35 -11.72 23.97
N VAL A 133 -4.03 -11.53 23.97
CA VAL A 133 -3.38 -10.40 23.31
C VAL A 133 -3.59 -10.46 21.79
N LEU A 134 -3.42 -11.62 21.17
CA LEU A 134 -3.67 -11.80 19.73
C LEU A 134 -5.10 -11.45 19.36
N ARG A 135 -6.07 -11.85 20.15
CA ARG A 135 -7.48 -11.55 19.91
C ARG A 135 -7.76 -10.06 19.91
N GLU A 136 -7.20 -9.30 20.85
CA GLU A 136 -7.34 -7.85 20.86
C GLU A 136 -6.64 -7.19 19.65
N TYR A 137 -5.49 -7.70 19.24
CA TYR A 137 -4.81 -7.21 18.04
C TYR A 137 -5.59 -7.50 16.76
N ILE A 138 -6.20 -8.67 16.66
CA ILE A 138 -7.08 -9.02 15.51
C ILE A 138 -8.25 -8.04 15.45
N LYS A 139 -8.92 -7.77 16.58
CA LYS A 139 -10.04 -6.82 16.65
C LYS A 139 -9.63 -5.41 16.21
N SER A 140 -8.52 -4.90 16.77
CA SER A 140 -8.04 -3.55 16.49
C SER A 140 -7.51 -3.37 15.07
N SER A 141 -7.13 -4.46 14.41
CA SER A 141 -6.58 -4.45 13.04
C SER A 141 -7.61 -4.76 11.95
N LYS A 142 -8.86 -4.99 12.30
CA LYS A 142 -9.90 -5.42 11.34
C LYS A 142 -10.10 -4.42 10.21
N ASP A 143 -10.02 -3.14 10.49
CA ASP A 143 -10.30 -2.07 9.53
C ASP A 143 -9.28 -1.97 8.39
N ILE A 144 -8.07 -2.53 8.57
CA ILE A 144 -7.05 -2.55 7.51
C ILE A 144 -7.17 -3.75 6.56
N ILE A 145 -7.97 -4.76 6.91
CA ILE A 145 -8.12 -5.98 6.10
C ILE A 145 -9.04 -5.70 4.93
N PHE A 146 -8.57 -5.99 3.72
CA PHE A 146 -9.34 -5.79 2.50
C PHE A 146 -9.02 -6.86 1.45
N GLY A 147 -10.07 -7.49 0.89
CA GLY A 147 -9.96 -8.55 -0.11
C GLY A 147 -10.68 -8.26 -1.44
N GLY A 148 -11.20 -7.03 -1.61
CA GLY A 148 -11.93 -6.61 -2.81
C GLY A 148 -11.05 -5.95 -3.87
N ASN A 149 -11.67 -5.21 -4.80
CA ASN A 149 -10.97 -4.46 -5.83
C ASN A 149 -10.40 -3.14 -5.28
N GLY A 150 -9.10 -3.10 -5.04
CA GLY A 150 -8.40 -1.92 -4.52
C GLY A 150 -8.37 -0.71 -5.46
N TYR A 151 -8.76 -0.87 -6.72
CA TYR A 151 -8.80 0.21 -7.72
C TYR A 151 -10.16 0.90 -7.80
N SER A 152 -11.17 0.40 -7.10
CA SER A 152 -12.53 0.93 -7.19
C SER A 152 -12.70 2.21 -6.37
N GLN A 153 -13.63 3.07 -6.79
CA GLN A 153 -13.98 4.28 -6.03
C GLN A 153 -14.69 3.90 -4.73
N GLU A 154 -15.50 2.85 -4.74
CA GLU A 154 -16.19 2.33 -3.55
C GLU A 154 -15.19 1.96 -2.45
N TRP A 155 -14.03 1.40 -2.82
CA TRP A 155 -12.96 1.15 -1.85
C TRP A 155 -12.38 2.43 -1.28
N ALA A 156 -12.12 3.45 -2.11
CA ALA A 156 -11.62 4.74 -1.63
C ALA A 156 -12.57 5.38 -0.60
N ASP A 157 -13.88 5.34 -0.88
CA ASP A 157 -14.91 5.88 0.00
C ASP A 157 -15.06 5.06 1.30
N GLU A 158 -14.93 3.75 1.21
CA GLU A 158 -14.96 2.85 2.36
C GLU A 158 -13.72 3.01 3.24
N ALA A 159 -12.53 3.12 2.63
CA ALA A 159 -11.28 3.33 3.34
C ALA A 159 -11.27 4.65 4.12
N GLU A 160 -11.85 5.71 3.57
CA GLU A 160 -12.02 6.98 4.28
C GLU A 160 -12.90 6.82 5.52
N LYS A 161 -14.02 6.09 5.42
CA LYS A 161 -14.90 5.77 6.55
C LYS A 161 -14.20 4.96 7.64
N ARG A 162 -13.28 4.07 7.24
CA ARG A 162 -12.43 3.29 8.15
C ARG A 162 -11.25 4.09 8.73
N GLY A 163 -11.08 5.36 8.34
CA GLY A 163 -9.97 6.22 8.79
C GLY A 163 -8.62 5.90 8.15
N LEU A 164 -8.61 5.19 7.01
CA LEU A 164 -7.38 4.87 6.29
C LEU A 164 -6.93 6.06 5.44
N SER A 165 -5.62 6.31 5.43
CA SER A 165 -5.02 7.40 4.66
C SER A 165 -5.03 7.10 3.16
N ASN A 166 -5.36 8.13 2.36
CA ASN A 166 -5.31 8.08 0.90
C ASN A 166 -4.58 9.32 0.36
N HIS A 167 -3.24 9.29 0.45
CA HIS A 167 -2.40 10.40 -0.02
C HIS A 167 -2.03 10.20 -1.48
N LYS A 168 -2.58 11.03 -2.37
CA LYS A 168 -2.40 10.93 -3.83
C LYS A 168 -1.16 11.66 -4.35
N THR A 169 -0.51 12.50 -3.53
CA THR A 169 0.66 13.28 -3.93
C THR A 169 1.83 13.05 -2.97
N THR A 170 3.04 13.02 -3.52
CA THR A 170 4.27 12.78 -2.76
C THR A 170 4.49 13.78 -1.63
N PRO A 171 4.33 15.11 -1.82
CA PRO A 171 4.55 16.06 -0.72
C PRO A 171 3.60 15.86 0.46
N VAL A 172 2.34 15.48 0.19
CA VAL A 172 1.36 15.20 1.24
C VAL A 172 1.70 13.92 1.98
N ALA A 173 2.09 12.87 1.26
CA ALA A 173 2.48 11.60 1.85
C ALA A 173 3.75 11.72 2.71
N LEU A 174 4.72 12.53 2.31
CA LEU A 174 5.95 12.77 3.06
C LEU A 174 5.73 13.43 4.43
N LYS A 175 4.60 14.12 4.65
CA LYS A 175 4.26 14.66 5.98
C LYS A 175 4.20 13.57 7.06
N ALA A 176 3.94 12.33 6.68
CA ALA A 176 3.94 11.20 7.61
C ALA A 176 5.33 10.96 8.25
N ASP A 177 6.42 11.32 7.57
CA ASP A 177 7.78 11.13 8.08
C ASP A 177 8.05 11.93 9.36
N ILE A 178 7.46 13.11 9.48
CA ILE A 178 7.70 14.07 10.59
C ILE A 178 6.56 14.10 11.62
N THR A 179 5.66 13.13 11.61
CA THR A 179 4.67 13.01 12.69
C THR A 179 5.35 12.56 13.98
N GLU A 180 4.83 13.00 15.13
CA GLU A 180 5.34 12.56 16.42
C GLU A 180 5.35 11.04 16.56
N LYS A 181 4.35 10.36 16.00
CA LYS A 181 4.27 8.90 15.97
C LYS A 181 5.48 8.28 15.26
N THR A 182 5.87 8.81 14.11
CA THR A 182 7.03 8.32 13.33
C THR A 182 8.33 8.65 14.05
N ILE A 183 8.47 9.85 14.58
CA ILE A 183 9.66 10.30 15.30
C ILE A 183 9.87 9.41 16.53
N SER A 184 8.84 9.25 17.38
CA SER A 184 8.92 8.40 18.57
C SER A 184 9.27 6.95 18.22
N LEU A 185 8.70 6.40 17.13
CA LEU A 185 9.03 5.05 16.69
C LEU A 185 10.53 4.87 16.43
N TYR A 186 11.15 5.80 15.72
CA TYR A 186 12.57 5.70 15.37
C TYR A 186 13.49 6.01 16.54
N GLU A 187 13.13 6.98 17.39
CA GLU A 187 13.91 7.33 18.59
C GLU A 187 13.88 6.18 19.61
N GLU A 188 12.73 5.57 19.87
CA GLU A 188 12.60 4.44 20.80
C GLU A 188 13.38 3.19 20.34
N LEU A 189 13.51 2.99 19.04
CA LEU A 189 14.26 1.87 18.47
C LEU A 189 15.72 2.22 18.14
N GLU A 190 16.16 3.42 18.48
CA GLU A 190 17.51 3.91 18.21
C GLU A 190 17.93 3.84 16.73
N VAL A 191 16.96 3.94 15.81
CA VAL A 191 17.19 3.87 14.36
C VAL A 191 17.60 5.22 13.81
N MET A 192 16.90 6.29 14.19
CA MET A 192 17.18 7.68 13.83
C MET A 192 16.69 8.63 14.92
N ASN A 193 17.38 9.74 15.12
CA ASN A 193 16.90 10.81 15.98
C ASN A 193 16.04 11.82 15.20
N ARG A 194 15.35 12.70 15.91
CA ARG A 194 14.49 13.76 15.33
C ARG A 194 15.20 14.61 14.27
N ILE A 195 16.45 15.02 14.53
CA ILE A 195 17.20 15.89 13.62
C ILE A 195 17.46 15.16 12.30
N GLU A 196 17.85 13.90 12.36
CA GLU A 196 18.09 13.08 11.16
C GLU A 196 16.80 12.85 10.36
N ILE A 197 15.67 12.62 11.03
CA ILE A 197 14.36 12.43 10.39
C ILE A 197 13.94 13.70 9.65
N VAL A 198 14.03 14.87 10.31
CA VAL A 198 13.67 16.16 9.71
C VAL A 198 14.57 16.49 8.54
N ALA A 199 15.89 16.31 8.67
CA ALA A 199 16.83 16.57 7.59
C ALA A 199 16.54 15.67 6.36
N ARG A 200 16.24 14.38 6.58
CA ARG A 200 15.86 13.46 5.49
C ARG A 200 14.54 13.83 4.84
N HIS A 201 13.58 14.32 5.61
CA HIS A 201 12.31 14.83 5.07
C HIS A 201 12.54 16.03 4.14
N GLU A 202 13.34 17.01 4.55
CA GLU A 202 13.69 18.17 3.73
C GLU A 202 14.41 17.76 2.43
N ILE A 203 15.38 16.85 2.52
CA ILE A 203 16.08 16.31 1.34
C ILE A 203 15.10 15.68 0.36
N LYS A 204 14.15 14.86 0.83
CA LYS A 204 13.14 14.22 -0.04
C LYS A 204 12.25 15.23 -0.75
N LEU A 205 11.84 16.30 -0.05
CA LEU A 205 11.04 17.38 -0.66
C LEU A 205 11.84 18.15 -1.71
N GLU A 206 13.12 18.41 -1.45
CA GLU A 206 14.01 19.06 -2.42
C GLU A 206 14.24 18.18 -3.65
N GLU A 207 14.51 16.89 -3.46
CA GLU A 207 14.65 15.92 -4.55
C GLU A 207 13.38 15.85 -5.40
N TYR A 208 12.20 15.79 -4.78
CA TYR A 208 10.92 15.81 -5.48
C TYR A 208 10.80 17.08 -6.34
N THR A 209 11.06 18.25 -5.75
CA THR A 209 10.98 19.53 -6.46
C THR A 209 11.94 19.58 -7.66
N LYS A 210 13.19 19.16 -7.48
CA LYS A 210 14.18 19.12 -8.54
C LYS A 210 13.77 18.22 -9.70
N LYS A 211 13.25 17.02 -9.38
CA LYS A 211 12.79 16.07 -10.41
C LYS A 211 11.63 16.62 -11.22
N ILE A 212 10.62 17.19 -10.56
CA ILE A 212 9.48 17.81 -11.26
C ILE A 212 9.93 18.97 -12.15
N GLN A 213 10.88 19.79 -11.67
CA GLN A 213 11.44 20.88 -12.48
C GLN A 213 12.19 20.36 -13.72
N ILE A 214 12.96 19.28 -13.58
CA ILE A 214 13.68 18.66 -14.70
C ILE A 214 12.67 18.10 -15.71
N GLU A 215 11.68 17.34 -15.25
CA GLU A 215 10.64 16.75 -16.11
C GLU A 215 9.85 17.82 -16.86
N SER A 216 9.45 18.90 -16.18
CA SER A 216 8.73 20.01 -16.81
C SER A 216 9.56 20.71 -17.90
N ARG A 217 10.86 20.93 -17.66
CA ARG A 217 11.74 21.54 -18.66
C ARG A 217 11.96 20.64 -19.85
N VAL A 218 12.21 19.35 -19.62
CA VAL A 218 12.37 18.36 -20.68
C VAL A 218 11.09 18.20 -21.51
N LEU A 219 9.92 18.15 -20.85
CA LEU A 219 8.64 18.12 -21.55
C LEU A 219 8.43 19.36 -22.42
N GLY A 220 8.76 20.55 -21.91
CA GLY A 220 8.70 21.79 -22.66
C GLY A 220 9.62 21.76 -23.90
N ASP A 221 10.86 21.32 -23.72
CA ASP A 221 11.83 21.21 -24.81
C ASP A 221 11.38 20.22 -25.89
N ILE A 222 10.98 19.02 -25.50
CA ILE A 222 10.45 18.00 -26.41
C ILE A 222 9.21 18.50 -27.15
N SER A 223 8.30 19.16 -26.44
CA SER A 223 7.05 19.67 -27.03
C SER A 223 7.35 20.74 -28.10
N LEU A 224 8.18 21.72 -27.76
CA LEU A 224 8.46 22.87 -28.67
C LEU A 224 9.35 22.48 -29.86
N ASN A 225 10.36 21.65 -29.63
CA ASN A 225 11.40 21.38 -30.61
C ASN A 225 11.15 20.10 -31.41
N HIS A 226 10.29 19.19 -30.97
CA HIS A 226 10.05 17.90 -31.61
C HIS A 226 8.58 17.62 -31.91
N ILE A 227 7.70 17.67 -30.90
CA ILE A 227 6.30 17.26 -31.07
C ILE A 227 5.52 18.24 -31.95
N ILE A 228 5.55 19.53 -31.62
CA ILE A 228 4.81 20.56 -32.36
C ILE A 228 5.28 20.65 -33.82
N PRO A 229 6.61 20.74 -34.12
CA PRO A 229 7.08 20.76 -35.51
C PRO A 229 6.68 19.49 -36.29
N THR A 230 6.76 18.33 -35.67
CA THR A 230 6.36 17.05 -36.27
C THR A 230 4.86 17.04 -36.59
N ALA A 231 4.02 17.49 -35.64
CA ALA A 231 2.58 17.59 -35.85
C ALA A 231 2.22 18.55 -37.00
N ILE A 232 2.88 19.72 -37.06
CA ILE A 232 2.69 20.70 -38.14
C ILE A 232 3.12 20.11 -39.50
N ASN A 233 4.26 19.42 -39.56
CA ASN A 233 4.73 18.77 -40.77
C ASN A 233 3.74 17.70 -41.26
N TYR A 234 3.24 16.87 -40.36
CA TYR A 234 2.25 15.85 -40.67
C TYR A 234 0.93 16.49 -41.16
N GLN A 235 0.46 17.52 -40.48
CA GLN A 235 -0.71 18.29 -40.93
C GLN A 235 -0.54 18.85 -42.35
N ASN A 236 0.64 19.39 -42.67
CA ASN A 236 0.94 19.88 -44.02
C ASN A 236 0.92 18.77 -45.07
N ILE A 237 1.39 17.55 -44.72
CA ILE A 237 1.29 16.37 -45.59
C ILE A 237 -0.17 16.02 -45.86
N LEU A 238 -1.01 16.01 -44.84
CA LEU A 238 -2.44 15.73 -44.97
C LEU A 238 -3.15 16.78 -45.84
N ILE A 239 -2.86 18.07 -45.64
CA ILE A 239 -3.41 19.17 -46.43
C ILE A 239 -3.01 19.03 -47.90
N LYS A 240 -1.73 18.75 -48.19
CA LYS A 240 -1.25 18.51 -49.56
C LYS A 240 -1.95 17.31 -50.19
N ASN A 241 -2.15 16.23 -49.46
CA ASN A 241 -2.86 15.05 -49.95
C ASN A 241 -4.32 15.39 -50.31
N VAL A 242 -5.06 16.04 -49.40
CA VAL A 242 -6.44 16.47 -49.67
C VAL A 242 -6.52 17.41 -50.87
N THR A 243 -5.60 18.38 -51.00
CA THR A 243 -5.54 19.27 -52.15
C THR A 243 -5.30 18.50 -53.44
N GLY A 244 -4.34 17.57 -53.46
CA GLY A 244 -4.07 16.71 -54.61
C GLY A 244 -5.26 15.83 -55.01
N LEU A 245 -5.97 15.25 -54.04
CA LEU A 245 -7.20 14.50 -54.31
C LEU A 245 -8.29 15.38 -54.94
N LYS A 246 -8.46 16.60 -54.43
CA LYS A 246 -9.41 17.56 -54.97
C LYS A 246 -9.05 17.97 -56.41
N ASP A 247 -7.76 18.18 -56.69
CA ASP A 247 -7.28 18.54 -58.02
C ASP A 247 -7.48 17.40 -59.03
N VAL A 248 -7.35 16.14 -58.61
CA VAL A 248 -7.50 14.96 -59.48
C VAL A 248 -8.98 14.57 -59.68
N PHE A 249 -9.77 14.55 -58.62
CA PHE A 249 -11.14 14.02 -58.60
C PHE A 249 -12.23 15.11 -58.54
N GLY A 250 -11.89 16.39 -58.45
CA GLY A 250 -12.86 17.49 -58.36
C GLY A 250 -13.70 17.38 -57.11
N GLU A 251 -15.01 17.59 -57.21
CA GLU A 251 -15.94 17.51 -56.08
C GLU A 251 -16.21 16.06 -55.56
N GLU A 252 -15.82 15.05 -56.33
CA GLU A 252 -15.97 13.64 -55.96
C GLU A 252 -14.92 13.16 -54.94
N PHE A 253 -13.89 14.00 -54.65
CA PHE A 253 -12.80 13.63 -53.75
C PHE A 253 -13.28 13.23 -52.31
N LYS A 254 -14.50 13.63 -51.93
CA LYS A 254 -15.08 13.29 -50.60
C LYS A 254 -15.49 11.83 -50.49
N SER A 255 -15.54 11.09 -51.57
CA SER A 255 -15.88 9.66 -51.62
C SER A 255 -14.67 8.74 -51.81
N VAL A 256 -13.48 9.30 -51.90
CA VAL A 256 -12.19 8.62 -51.98
C VAL A 256 -11.47 8.70 -50.62
#